data_20b59c4d5a11ab2255c3320c3a514f5b
#
_entry.id   20b59c4d5a11ab2255c3320c3a514f5b
#
_cell.length_a   1.000
_cell.length_b   1.000
_cell.length_c   1.000
_cell.angle_alpha   90.00
_cell.angle_beta   90.00
_cell.angle_gamma   90.00
#
_symmetry.space_group_name_H-M   'P 1'
#
loop_
_entity.id
_entity.type
_entity.pdbx_description
1 polymer ?
#
loop_
_entity_poly.entity_id
_entity_poly.type
_entity_poly.pdbx_seq_one_letter_code
_entity_poly.pdbx_strand_id
1 'polypeptide(L)' 'MDAKAINKFPIREYLAAQGIRPAKDNPRYGFYLSPLREERTPSFKVDYGQNLWYDFGLGEGGTLIDLVMRMERC' A
#
# COMPACT_ATOMS: atom_id res chain seq x y z
N MET A 1 -6.22 -4.86 -19.93
CA MET A 1 -6.54 -5.20 -18.52
C MET A 1 -7.25 -4.01 -17.89
N ASP A 2 -8.39 -4.23 -17.27
CA ASP A 2 -9.14 -3.12 -16.69
C ASP A 2 -8.71 -2.84 -15.24
N ALA A 3 -9.15 -1.69 -14.71
CA ALA A 3 -8.80 -1.28 -13.37
C ALA A 3 -9.26 -2.29 -12.30
N LYS A 4 -10.39 -2.92 -12.53
CA LYS A 4 -10.96 -3.87 -11.59
C LYS A 4 -10.10 -5.13 -11.47
N ALA A 5 -9.57 -5.63 -12.58
CA ALA A 5 -8.69 -6.79 -12.58
C ALA A 5 -7.35 -6.45 -11.90
N ILE A 6 -6.80 -5.28 -12.16
CA ILE A 6 -5.54 -4.84 -11.54
C ILE A 6 -5.72 -4.69 -10.03
N ASN A 7 -6.85 -4.13 -9.57
CA ASN A 7 -7.10 -3.92 -8.16
C ASN A 7 -7.35 -5.21 -7.37
N LYS A 8 -7.48 -6.36 -8.04
CA LYS A 8 -7.54 -7.64 -7.35
C LYS A 8 -6.18 -8.18 -6.95
N PHE A 9 -5.10 -7.64 -7.53
CA PHE A 9 -3.76 -8.04 -7.14
C PHE A 9 -3.47 -7.46 -5.74
N PRO A 10 -2.98 -8.28 -4.79
CA PRO A 10 -2.77 -7.79 -3.42
C PRO A 10 -1.71 -6.70 -3.34
N ILE A 11 -2.06 -5.59 -2.69
CA ILE A 11 -1.12 -4.51 -2.43
C ILE A 11 0.10 -5.05 -1.66
N ARG A 12 -0.14 -5.96 -0.71
CA ARG A 12 0.92 -6.59 0.06
C ARG A 12 1.99 -7.21 -0.83
N GLU A 13 1.57 -7.91 -1.87
CA GLU A 13 2.51 -8.56 -2.79
C GLU A 13 3.21 -7.56 -3.69
N TYR A 14 2.52 -6.50 -4.09
CA TYR A 14 3.15 -5.43 -4.84
C TYR A 14 4.28 -4.78 -4.04
N LEU A 15 4.02 -4.48 -2.77
CA LEU A 15 5.04 -3.91 -1.90
C LEU A 15 6.21 -4.87 -1.68
N ALA A 16 5.91 -6.15 -1.49
CA ALA A 16 6.96 -7.15 -1.33
C ALA A 16 7.86 -7.25 -2.56
N ALA A 17 7.28 -7.12 -3.75
CA ALA A 17 8.04 -7.12 -5.01
C ALA A 17 8.95 -5.90 -5.11
N GLN A 18 8.61 -4.81 -4.44
CA GLN A 18 9.44 -3.60 -4.37
C GLN A 18 10.46 -3.66 -3.23
N GLY A 19 10.52 -4.76 -2.50
CA GLY A 19 11.41 -4.90 -1.36
C GLY A 19 10.92 -4.22 -0.09
N ILE A 20 9.65 -3.84 -0.04
CA ILE A 20 9.06 -3.13 1.10
C ILE A 20 8.35 -4.13 2.00
N ARG A 21 8.75 -4.20 3.26
CA ARG A 21 8.18 -5.13 4.23
C ARG A 21 7.44 -4.39 5.32
N PRO A 22 6.39 -5.01 5.91
CA PRO A 22 5.65 -4.36 6.99
C PRO A 22 6.47 -4.30 8.28
N ALA A 23 6.33 -3.19 9.01
CA ALA A 23 6.89 -3.07 10.35
C ALA A 23 6.03 -3.84 11.35
N LYS A 24 4.72 -3.89 11.10
CA LYS A 24 3.77 -4.71 11.86
C LYS A 24 2.86 -5.39 10.86
N ASP A 25 2.56 -6.66 11.10
CA ASP A 25 1.79 -7.46 10.18
C ASP A 25 0.90 -8.44 10.92
N ASN A 26 -0.33 -8.60 10.47
CA ASN A 26 -1.26 -9.61 10.94
C ASN A 26 -2.14 -10.06 9.76
N PRO A 27 -3.01 -11.08 9.94
CA PRO A 27 -3.80 -11.58 8.81
C PRO A 27 -4.77 -10.57 8.19
N ARG A 28 -5.10 -9.48 8.89
CA ARG A 28 -6.08 -8.50 8.41
C ARG A 28 -5.45 -7.28 7.78
N TYR A 29 -4.32 -6.83 8.32
CA TYR A 29 -3.68 -5.61 7.83
C TYR A 29 -2.19 -5.58 8.20
N GLY A 30 -1.48 -4.65 7.58
CA GLY A 30 -0.09 -4.38 7.91
C GLY A 30 0.16 -2.90 8.01
N PHE A 31 1.13 -2.51 8.86
CA PHE A 31 1.62 -1.14 8.94
C PHE A 31 3.03 -1.09 8.39
N TYR A 32 3.26 -0.15 7.49
CA TYR A 32 4.51 0.01 6.76
C TYR A 32 5.07 1.40 6.97
N LEU A 33 6.37 1.57 6.76
CA LEU A 33 6.91 2.89 6.50
C LEU A 33 6.41 3.30 5.13
N SER A 34 5.93 4.55 5.00
CA SER A 34 5.31 4.98 3.76
C SER A 34 6.28 4.88 2.57
N PRO A 35 5.89 4.22 1.47
CA PRO A 35 6.70 4.21 0.26
C PRO A 35 6.61 5.51 -0.51
N LEU A 36 5.74 6.43 -0.09
CA LEU A 36 5.48 7.69 -0.79
C LEU A 36 6.33 8.85 -0.24
N ARG A 37 7.00 8.64 0.88
CA ARG A 37 7.81 9.67 1.53
C ARG A 37 8.77 9.02 2.53
N GLU A 38 9.78 9.75 2.93
CA GLU A 38 10.65 9.29 4.00
C GLU A 38 9.92 9.41 5.33
N GLU A 39 10.01 8.36 6.14
CA GLU A 39 9.27 8.28 7.38
C GLU A 39 9.98 7.37 8.37
N ARG A 40 9.90 7.71 9.66
CA ARG A 40 10.46 6.89 10.73
C ARG A 40 9.42 6.10 11.49
N THR A 41 8.15 6.52 11.41
CA THR A 41 7.05 5.88 12.12
C THR A 41 6.15 5.17 11.10
N PRO A 42 5.82 3.88 11.33
CA PRO A 42 4.93 3.17 10.41
C PRO A 42 3.52 3.76 10.46
N SER A 43 3.18 4.55 9.47
CA SER A 43 1.87 5.20 9.37
C SER A 43 1.16 4.90 8.04
N PHE A 44 1.70 3.98 7.25
CA PHE A 44 1.07 3.54 6.00
C PHE A 44 0.41 2.19 6.28
N LYS A 45 -0.92 2.18 6.29
CA LYS A 45 -1.70 0.97 6.58
C LYS A 45 -2.20 0.33 5.29
N VAL A 46 -2.06 -0.97 5.18
CA VAL A 46 -2.66 -1.74 4.09
C VAL A 46 -3.69 -2.68 4.69
N ASP A 47 -4.94 -2.54 4.26
CA ASP A 47 -6.03 -3.44 4.64
C ASP A 47 -6.04 -4.60 3.66
N TYR A 48 -5.62 -5.78 4.11
CA TYR A 48 -5.49 -6.95 3.25
C TYR A 48 -6.85 -7.49 2.80
N GLY A 49 -7.87 -7.35 3.64
CA GLY A 49 -9.20 -7.85 3.30
C GLY A 49 -9.88 -7.04 2.21
N GLN A 50 -9.76 -5.72 2.26
CA GLN A 50 -10.35 -4.82 1.27
C GLN A 50 -9.39 -4.46 0.15
N ASN A 51 -8.10 -4.77 0.33
CA ASN A 51 -7.03 -4.43 -0.60
C ASN A 51 -6.97 -2.92 -0.86
N LEU A 52 -6.99 -2.16 0.23
CA LEU A 52 -6.90 -0.71 0.22
C LEU A 52 -5.73 -0.27 1.09
N TRP A 53 -5.19 0.90 0.80
CA TRP A 53 -4.14 1.49 1.63
C TRP A 53 -4.56 2.86 2.13
N TYR A 54 -3.95 3.28 3.23
CA TYR A 54 -4.14 4.62 3.77
C TYR A 54 -2.87 5.10 4.44
N ASP A 55 -2.40 6.28 4.05
CA ASP A 55 -1.24 6.92 4.66
C ASP A 55 -1.73 7.97 5.65
N PHE A 56 -1.62 7.66 6.94
CA PHE A 56 -2.10 8.56 7.98
C PHE A 56 -1.31 9.87 8.05
N GLY A 57 -0.05 9.84 7.66
CA GLY A 57 0.76 11.05 7.62
C GLY A 57 0.36 12.02 6.52
N LEU A 58 -0.07 11.49 5.37
CA LEU A 58 -0.52 12.31 4.24
C LEU A 58 -2.03 12.57 4.28
N GLY A 59 -2.78 11.73 5.02
CA GLY A 59 -4.24 11.81 5.00
C GLY A 59 -4.84 11.37 3.68
N GLU A 60 -4.20 10.42 3.01
CA GLU A 60 -4.63 9.93 1.70
C GLU A 60 -4.64 8.42 1.65
N GLY A 61 -5.47 7.85 0.81
CA GLY A 61 -5.55 6.42 0.60
C GLY A 61 -6.14 6.07 -0.75
N GLY A 62 -6.26 4.78 -1.03
CA GLY A 62 -6.83 4.34 -2.29
C GLY A 62 -6.65 2.86 -2.56
N THR A 63 -6.72 2.51 -3.84
CA THR A 63 -6.58 1.15 -4.35
C THR A 63 -5.15 0.88 -4.78
N LEU A 64 -4.89 -0.34 -5.27
CA LEU A 64 -3.58 -0.68 -5.82
C LEU A 64 -3.20 0.24 -6.98
N ILE A 65 -4.14 0.53 -7.89
CA ILE A 65 -3.85 1.41 -9.02
C ILE A 65 -3.42 2.79 -8.54
N ASP A 66 -4.13 3.34 -7.54
CA ASP A 66 -3.77 4.64 -6.97
C ASP A 66 -2.36 4.61 -6.40
N LEU A 67 -1.98 3.53 -5.73
CA LEU A 67 -0.65 3.40 -5.17
C LEU A 67 0.41 3.29 -6.26
N VAL A 68 0.17 2.46 -7.27
CA VAL A 68 1.11 2.28 -8.39
C VAL A 68 1.34 3.61 -9.09
N MET A 69 0.27 4.35 -9.36
CA MET A 69 0.38 5.65 -10.03
C MET A 69 1.25 6.61 -9.23
N ARG A 70 1.09 6.60 -7.91
CA ARG A 70 1.90 7.47 -7.06
C ARG A 70 3.35 7.05 -6.99
N MET A 71 3.61 5.75 -6.88
CA MET A 71 4.98 5.24 -6.78
C MET A 71 5.72 5.35 -8.10
N GLU A 72 5.02 5.16 -9.22
CA GLU A 72 5.62 5.23 -10.55
C GLU A 72 5.54 6.64 -11.15
N ARG A 73 4.83 7.54 -10.49
CA ARG A 73 4.60 8.92 -10.96
C ARG A 73 3.95 8.99 -12.34
N CYS A 74 2.99 8.13 -12.55
CA CYS A 74 2.23 8.09 -13.81
C CYS A 74 0.86 8.72 -13.67
#